data_26495557cfc5a413edcc5df3bf08026a
#
_entry.id   26495557cfc5a413edcc5df3bf08026a
#
_cell.length_a   1.000
_cell.length_b   1.000
_cell.length_c   1.000
_cell.angle_alpha   90.00
_cell.angle_beta   90.00
_cell.angle_gamma   90.00
#
_symmetry.space_group_name_H-M   'P 1'
#
loop_
_entity.id
_entity.type
_entity.pdbx_description
1 polymer ?
#
loop_
_entity_poly.entity_id
_entity_poly.type
_entity_poly.pdbx_seq_one_letter_code
_entity_poly.pdbx_strand_id
1 'polypeptide(L)'
;MSATPREVAESYWRAEESRSVEAVLAHFHEDAVFHPVSGPLRGHSEIRTFYDGMGDTFPGLEVTITHEVSSGDEAALEWEAVLIDREGTRFPIRGVNIVRVREGKFEHVRAYFDPTQFPTPETVE
;
A
#
# COMPACT_ATOMS: atom_id res chain seq x y z
N MET A 1 -18.77 16.41 0.03
CA MET A 1 -18.88 14.94 0.05
C MET A 1 -17.51 14.30 0.20
N SER A 2 -17.44 13.35 1.07
CA SER A 2 -16.17 12.66 1.29
C SER A 2 -15.97 11.57 0.24
N ALA A 3 -14.73 11.32 -0.10
CA ALA A 3 -14.39 10.21 -0.98
C ALA A 3 -14.68 8.89 -0.28
N THR A 4 -15.08 7.89 -1.06
CA THR A 4 -15.32 6.56 -0.52
C THR A 4 -13.98 5.89 -0.23
N PRO A 5 -13.96 4.85 0.62
CA PRO A 5 -12.73 4.11 0.86
C PRO A 5 -12.07 3.61 -0.43
N ARG A 6 -12.87 3.14 -1.40
CA ARG A 6 -12.29 2.70 -2.66
C ARG A 6 -11.65 3.85 -3.43
N GLU A 7 -12.32 5.00 -3.46
CA GLU A 7 -11.77 6.16 -4.17
C GLU A 7 -10.44 6.60 -3.57
N VAL A 8 -10.36 6.64 -2.24
CA VAL A 8 -9.11 7.00 -1.58
C VAL A 8 -8.03 5.97 -1.90
N ALA A 9 -8.39 4.69 -1.88
CA ALA A 9 -7.43 3.62 -2.14
C ALA A 9 -6.93 3.66 -3.58
N GLU A 10 -7.80 3.91 -4.55
CA GLU A 10 -7.36 4.00 -5.93
C GLU A 10 -6.39 5.14 -6.13
N SER A 11 -6.70 6.29 -5.54
CA SER A 11 -5.80 7.45 -5.62
C SER A 11 -4.47 7.15 -4.94
N TYR A 12 -4.52 6.49 -3.79
CA TYR A 12 -3.33 6.10 -3.05
C TYR A 12 -2.45 5.16 -3.89
N TRP A 13 -3.05 4.15 -4.54
CA TRP A 13 -2.23 3.23 -5.32
C TRP A 13 -1.64 3.89 -6.56
N ARG A 14 -2.35 4.86 -7.17
CA ARG A 14 -1.72 5.63 -8.26
C ARG A 14 -0.52 6.40 -7.74
N ALA A 15 -0.64 6.98 -6.54
CA ALA A 15 0.49 7.67 -5.92
C ALA A 15 1.64 6.70 -5.64
N GLU A 16 1.31 5.52 -5.13
CA GLU A 16 2.34 4.52 -4.84
C GLU A 16 3.04 4.07 -6.11
N GLU A 17 2.30 3.89 -7.21
CA GLU A 17 2.90 3.53 -8.49
C GLU A 17 3.87 4.59 -8.98
N SER A 18 3.60 5.86 -8.66
CA SER A 18 4.49 6.95 -9.05
C SER A 18 5.77 7.00 -8.23
N ARG A 19 5.81 6.29 -7.13
CA ARG A 19 6.92 6.25 -6.17
C ARG A 19 7.19 7.60 -5.51
N SER A 20 6.22 8.51 -5.54
CA SER A 20 6.33 9.75 -4.80
C SER A 20 5.86 9.53 -3.37
N VAL A 21 6.78 9.50 -2.42
CA VAL A 21 6.43 9.26 -1.01
C VAL A 21 5.54 10.39 -0.50
N GLU A 22 5.78 11.62 -0.94
CA GLU A 22 4.91 12.74 -0.52
C GLU A 22 3.48 12.55 -0.99
N ALA A 23 3.30 12.07 -2.23
CA ALA A 23 1.95 11.81 -2.74
C ALA A 23 1.28 10.68 -1.98
N VAL A 24 2.04 9.65 -1.60
CA VAL A 24 1.51 8.56 -0.79
C VAL A 24 1.06 9.08 0.57
N LEU A 25 1.91 9.84 1.25
CA LEU A 25 1.60 10.34 2.59
C LEU A 25 0.41 11.28 2.60
N ALA A 26 0.16 11.99 1.48
CA ALA A 26 -1.00 12.88 1.39
C ALA A 26 -2.32 12.12 1.56
N HIS A 27 -2.31 10.80 1.40
CA HIS A 27 -3.51 9.97 1.57
C HIS A 27 -3.70 9.47 3.00
N PHE A 28 -2.77 9.78 3.91
CA PHE A 28 -2.82 9.32 5.30
C PHE A 28 -2.98 10.50 6.23
N HIS A 29 -3.79 10.33 7.28
CA HIS A 29 -3.77 11.28 8.38
C HIS A 29 -2.40 11.27 9.04
N GLU A 30 -2.03 12.37 9.69
CA GLU A 30 -0.72 12.48 10.31
C GLU A 30 -0.52 11.43 11.41
N ASP A 31 -1.60 11.01 12.04
CA ASP A 31 -1.55 10.01 13.11
C ASP A 31 -2.06 8.65 12.64
N ALA A 32 -2.14 8.43 11.33
CA ALA A 32 -2.64 7.17 10.79
C ALA A 32 -1.76 6.00 11.19
N VAL A 33 -2.37 4.82 11.20
CA VAL A 33 -1.64 3.57 11.44
C VAL A 33 -1.72 2.73 10.18
N PHE A 34 -0.57 2.34 9.67
CA PHE A 34 -0.44 1.42 8.55
C PHE A 34 0.16 0.13 9.09
N HIS A 35 -0.55 -0.97 8.91
CA HIS A 35 -0.15 -2.24 9.50
C HIS A 35 0.14 -3.26 8.39
N PRO A 36 1.36 -3.28 7.84
CA PRO A 36 1.75 -4.37 6.95
C PRO A 36 1.98 -5.64 7.75
N VAL A 37 2.28 -6.73 7.06
CA VAL A 37 2.44 -8.03 7.71
C VAL A 37 3.53 -7.98 8.79
N SER A 38 4.54 -7.13 8.60
CA SER A 38 5.69 -7.08 9.50
C SER A 38 5.42 -6.34 10.82
N GLY A 39 4.29 -5.62 10.93
CA GLY A 39 3.95 -4.93 12.18
C GLY A 39 3.50 -3.50 11.93
N PRO A 40 2.93 -2.86 12.96
CA PRO A 40 2.33 -1.55 12.76
C PRO A 40 3.36 -0.43 12.58
N LEU A 41 3.02 0.50 11.71
CA LEU A 41 3.77 1.73 11.47
C LEU A 41 2.84 2.88 11.84
N ARG A 42 3.30 3.78 12.71
CA ARG A 42 2.45 4.82 13.27
C ARG A 42 2.95 6.19 12.83
N GLY A 43 2.06 6.92 12.16
CA GLY A 43 2.34 8.29 11.76
C GLY A 43 3.18 8.39 10.51
N HIS A 44 3.24 9.60 9.97
CA HIS A 44 3.90 9.86 8.69
C HIS A 44 5.37 9.46 8.69
N SER A 45 6.06 9.65 9.81
CA SER A 45 7.50 9.37 9.85
C SER A 45 7.80 7.89 9.61
N GLU A 46 7.09 7.00 10.30
CA GLU A 46 7.33 5.57 10.14
C GLU A 46 6.83 5.07 8.79
N ILE A 47 5.70 5.59 8.34
CA ILE A 47 5.15 5.21 7.05
C ILE A 47 6.09 5.64 5.93
N ARG A 48 6.66 6.84 6.04
CA ARG A 48 7.63 7.34 5.05
C ARG A 48 8.82 6.40 4.91
N THR A 49 9.38 5.97 6.04
CA THR A 49 10.55 5.09 6.00
C THR A 49 10.24 3.79 5.26
N PHE A 50 9.05 3.24 5.51
CA PHE A 50 8.64 2.01 4.83
C PHE A 50 8.57 2.21 3.31
N TYR A 51 7.92 3.29 2.86
CA TYR A 51 7.74 3.51 1.42
C TYR A 51 9.03 3.93 0.73
N ASP A 52 9.92 4.64 1.44
CA ASP A 52 11.25 4.92 0.89
C ASP A 52 11.98 3.62 0.58
N GLY A 53 11.93 2.66 1.51
CA GLY A 53 12.59 1.37 1.30
C GLY A 53 11.97 0.58 0.16
N MET A 54 10.63 0.59 0.07
CA MET A 54 9.95 -0.11 -1.01
C MET A 54 10.33 0.47 -2.37
N GLY A 55 10.37 1.80 -2.48
CA GLY A 55 10.72 2.44 -3.74
C GLY A 55 12.17 2.20 -4.15
N ASP A 56 13.05 2.09 -3.16
CA ASP A 56 14.45 1.78 -3.44
C ASP A 56 14.62 0.36 -3.98
N THR A 57 13.91 -0.59 -3.39
CA THR A 57 14.02 -2.00 -3.81
C THR A 57 13.24 -2.27 -5.08
N PHE A 58 12.05 -1.69 -5.20
CA PHE A 58 11.15 -1.93 -6.32
C PHE A 58 10.73 -0.59 -6.91
N PRO A 59 11.51 -0.03 -7.84
CA PRO A 59 11.11 1.24 -8.46
C PRO A 59 9.85 1.13 -9.30
N GLY A 60 9.47 -0.06 -9.76
CA GLY A 60 8.25 -0.24 -10.53
C GLY A 60 7.17 -0.94 -9.72
N LEU A 61 5.93 -0.54 -9.98
CA LEU A 61 4.78 -1.13 -9.29
C LEU A 61 3.55 -0.95 -10.16
N GLU A 62 2.74 -2.02 -10.27
CA GLU A 62 1.44 -1.98 -10.92
C GLU A 62 0.44 -2.61 -9.96
N VAL A 63 -0.68 -1.96 -9.69
CA VAL A 63 -1.68 -2.47 -8.76
C VAL A 63 -3.06 -2.40 -9.39
N THR A 64 -3.83 -3.47 -9.26
CA THR A 64 -5.21 -3.55 -9.72
C THR A 64 -6.09 -4.05 -8.57
N ILE A 65 -7.18 -3.35 -8.29
CA ILE A 65 -8.19 -3.83 -7.33
C ILE A 65 -9.06 -4.84 -8.06
N THR A 66 -9.15 -6.05 -7.52
CA THR A 66 -9.90 -7.13 -8.15
C THR A 66 -11.26 -7.38 -7.50
N HIS A 67 -11.44 -6.96 -6.25
CA HIS A 67 -12.71 -7.18 -5.55
C HIS A 67 -12.82 -6.22 -4.38
N GLU A 68 -14.04 -5.79 -4.09
CA GLU A 68 -14.31 -4.85 -3.03
C GLU A 68 -15.51 -5.30 -2.20
N VAL A 69 -15.36 -5.26 -0.86
CA VAL A 69 -16.48 -5.37 0.06
C VAL A 69 -16.38 -4.15 0.96
N SER A 70 -17.43 -3.33 1.01
CA SER A 70 -17.35 -2.09 1.77
C SER A 70 -18.55 -1.95 2.69
N SER A 71 -18.33 -1.23 3.79
CA SER A 71 -19.35 -0.95 4.78
C SER A 71 -19.01 0.38 5.43
N GLY A 72 -19.79 1.43 5.13
CA GLY A 72 -19.55 2.76 5.68
C GLY A 72 -18.17 3.28 5.32
N ASP A 73 -17.40 3.57 6.34
CA ASP A 73 -16.07 4.16 6.17
C ASP A 73 -14.96 3.13 5.99
N GLU A 74 -15.31 1.86 5.90
CA GLU A 74 -14.33 0.79 5.77
C GLU A 74 -14.56 0.00 4.49
N ALA A 75 -13.48 -0.56 3.96
CA ALA A 75 -13.58 -1.48 2.84
C ALA A 75 -12.47 -2.51 2.93
N ALA A 76 -12.78 -3.72 2.46
CA ALA A 76 -11.79 -4.75 2.20
C ALA A 76 -11.59 -4.78 0.69
N LEU A 77 -10.36 -4.58 0.26
CA LEU A 77 -10.03 -4.46 -1.16
C LEU A 77 -9.02 -5.54 -1.52
N GLU A 78 -9.47 -6.51 -2.30
CA GLU A 78 -8.53 -7.49 -2.86
C GLU A 78 -7.79 -6.85 -4.01
N TRP A 79 -6.50 -7.14 -4.10
CA TRP A 79 -5.66 -6.53 -5.13
C TRP A 79 -4.66 -7.53 -5.64
N GLU A 80 -4.27 -7.31 -6.89
CA GLU A 80 -3.13 -7.97 -7.51
C GLU A 80 -2.13 -6.89 -7.88
N ALA A 81 -0.85 -7.19 -7.66
CA ALA A 81 0.19 -6.22 -7.94
C ALA A 81 1.37 -6.91 -8.58
N VAL A 82 2.18 -6.13 -9.28
CA VAL A 82 3.46 -6.58 -9.79
C VAL A 82 4.51 -5.61 -9.26
N LEU A 83 5.47 -6.15 -8.53
CA LEU A 83 6.65 -5.41 -8.12
C LEU A 83 7.71 -5.59 -9.19
N ILE A 84 8.39 -4.50 -9.55
CA ILE A 84 9.41 -4.54 -10.60
C ILE A 84 10.70 -4.00 -10.00
N ASP A 85 11.74 -4.84 -9.98
CA ASP A 85 12.99 -4.46 -9.34
C ASP A 85 13.84 -3.60 -10.31
N ARG A 86 15.05 -3.27 -9.86
CA ARG A 86 15.92 -2.37 -10.64
C ARG A 86 16.39 -2.99 -11.94
N GLU A 87 16.31 -4.30 -12.03
CA GLU A 87 16.73 -5.03 -13.25
C GLU A 87 15.56 -5.29 -14.18
N GLY A 88 14.36 -4.85 -13.80
CA GLY A 88 13.18 -5.09 -14.60
C GLY A 88 12.50 -6.42 -14.36
N THR A 89 12.96 -7.18 -13.36
CA THR A 89 12.32 -8.45 -13.03
C THR A 89 10.97 -8.18 -12.36
N ARG A 90 9.96 -8.92 -12.77
CA ARG A 90 8.58 -8.72 -12.34
C ARG A 90 8.19 -9.80 -11.34
N PHE A 91 7.66 -9.39 -10.21
CA PHE A 91 7.25 -10.29 -9.12
C PHE A 91 5.77 -10.08 -8.84
N PRO A 92 4.89 -11.00 -9.28
CA PRO A 92 3.48 -10.87 -8.99
C PRO A 92 3.18 -11.22 -7.53
N ILE A 93 2.34 -10.39 -6.90
CA ILE A 93 1.87 -10.66 -5.55
C ILE A 93 0.39 -10.31 -5.52
N ARG A 94 -0.31 -10.81 -4.50
CA ARG A 94 -1.70 -10.48 -4.30
C ARG A 94 -2.00 -10.45 -2.81
N GLY A 95 -3.06 -9.74 -2.46
CA GLY A 95 -3.44 -9.62 -1.07
C GLY A 95 -4.75 -8.89 -0.90
N VAL A 96 -5.01 -8.49 0.34
CA VAL A 96 -6.20 -7.75 0.73
C VAL A 96 -5.77 -6.64 1.65
N ASN A 97 -6.24 -5.42 1.38
CA ASN A 97 -6.09 -4.31 2.32
C ASN A 97 -7.45 -4.02 2.92
N ILE A 98 -7.49 -3.87 4.25
CA ILE A 98 -8.68 -3.37 4.93
C ILE A 98 -8.36 -1.93 5.33
N VAL A 99 -9.14 -1.00 4.78
CA VAL A 99 -8.88 0.42 4.95
C VAL A 99 -10.04 1.07 5.67
N ARG A 100 -9.72 2.04 6.54
CA ARG A 100 -10.71 2.90 7.17
C ARG A 100 -10.36 4.34 6.83
N VAL A 101 -11.37 5.07 6.35
CA VAL A 101 -11.17 6.42 5.85
C VAL A 101 -11.93 7.40 6.75
N ARG A 102 -11.31 8.55 7.03
CA ARG A 102 -11.95 9.65 7.74
C ARG A 102 -11.56 10.93 7.01
N GLU A 103 -12.59 11.68 6.61
CA GLU A 103 -12.38 12.96 5.94
C GLU A 103 -11.47 12.87 4.72
N GLY A 104 -11.67 11.82 3.93
CA GLY A 104 -10.98 11.68 2.66
C GLY A 104 -9.58 11.12 2.75
N LYS A 105 -9.13 10.69 3.93
CA LYS A 105 -7.79 10.14 4.11
C LYS A 105 -7.85 8.88 4.95
N PHE A 106 -6.85 8.04 4.79
CA PHE A 106 -6.74 6.82 5.59
C PHE A 106 -6.50 7.16 7.06
N GLU A 107 -7.31 6.59 7.90
CA GLU A 107 -7.11 6.57 9.34
C GLU A 107 -6.36 5.32 9.74
N HIS A 108 -6.64 4.20 9.06
CA HIS A 108 -6.06 2.91 9.39
C HIS A 108 -6.04 2.05 8.13
N VAL A 109 -4.92 1.37 7.88
CA VAL A 109 -4.79 0.43 6.78
C VAL A 109 -4.13 -0.83 7.31
N ARG A 110 -4.76 -1.98 7.06
CA ARG A 110 -4.17 -3.29 7.37
C ARG A 110 -3.97 -4.04 6.07
N ALA A 111 -2.74 -4.43 5.79
CA ALA A 111 -2.40 -5.14 4.57
C ALA A 111 -2.13 -6.60 4.90
N TYR A 112 -2.80 -7.49 4.19
CA TYR A 112 -2.65 -8.93 4.38
C TYR A 112 -2.21 -9.56 3.07
N PHE A 113 -1.05 -10.17 3.10
CA PHE A 113 -0.53 -10.89 1.94
C PHE A 113 0.47 -11.91 2.45
N ASP A 114 0.79 -12.89 1.59
CA ASP A 114 1.78 -13.91 1.94
C ASP A 114 3.16 -13.33 1.73
N PRO A 115 3.93 -13.09 2.80
CA PRO A 115 5.26 -12.49 2.65
C PRO A 115 6.24 -13.35 1.86
N THR A 116 5.96 -14.64 1.69
CA THR A 116 6.85 -15.49 0.88
C THR A 116 6.76 -15.17 -0.60
N GLN A 117 5.75 -14.40 -1.04
CA GLN A 117 5.67 -13.94 -2.42
C GLN A 117 6.73 -12.88 -2.73
N PHE A 118 7.24 -12.20 -1.71
CA PHE A 118 8.26 -11.16 -1.90
C PHE A 118 9.61 -11.82 -2.09
N PRO A 119 10.40 -11.32 -3.05
CA PRO A 119 11.79 -11.78 -3.16
C PRO A 119 12.57 -11.30 -1.94
N THR A 120 13.51 -12.10 -1.48
CA THR A 120 14.34 -11.74 -0.36
C THR A 120 15.77 -11.52 -0.82
N PRO A 121 16.47 -10.52 -0.26
CA PRO A 121 17.85 -10.28 -0.66
C PRO A 121 18.77 -11.44 -0.39
N GLU A 122 18.46 -12.24 0.61
CA GLU A 122 19.30 -13.37 0.97
C GLU A 122 19.34 -14.44 -0.09
N THR A 123 18.36 -14.48 -0.95
CA THR A 123 18.36 -15.49 -1.99
C THR A 123 19.35 -15.21 -3.10
N VAL A 124 20.04 -14.09 -3.01
CA VAL A 124 20.92 -13.64 -4.07
C VAL A 124 22.27 -14.34 -4.02
N GLU A 125 22.61 -15.00 -2.98
CA GLU A 125 23.92 -15.54 -2.85
C GLU A 125 24.39 -16.36 -3.97
#